data_93924f5f3f3bef64f4f23924c3497f41
#
_entry.id   93924f5f3f3bef64f4f23924c3497f41
#
_cell.length_a   1.000
_cell.length_b   1.000
_cell.length_c   1.000
_cell.angle_alpha   90.00
_cell.angle_beta   90.00
_cell.angle_gamma   90.00
#
_symmetry.space_group_name_H-M   'P 1'
#
loop_
_entity.id
_entity.type
_entity.pdbx_description
1 polymer ?
#
loop_
_entity_poly.entity_id
_entity_poly.type
_entity_poly.pdbx_seq_one_letter_code
_entity_poly.pdbx_strand_id
1 'polypeptide(L)'
;MNLNEEDQKQFLELLKQFHDDIELFAVSLFGPDNALRPKQIEFCNAFRNSKRITFKGGVGFGKTRALAILVWWSLFTHDQVQVTIFGPNEGQIKSGIWKELQILHGKMRPIWKDLWDVTATRIQRVKNSADCFAEFRLANKDNVSSARGIHQINNFVFVDEATGVPDEIYTEALVNVLRDPNGKLCLISNPSTTGGYFWETWNGNISQMWTKVHGRMTDAPHITAEDLKAAEIEYGGRFSREYRILVLGEFPLSDTDGLIPRNLVEQAIENEDAKPSERLPIIWGLDPAEGGDRSVLVIRHDNKVLDVHSWRGLETKQLAIKVRDLYQATPKAQRPIAVCVDAIGIGNGVWSDLQYMGLPAKKVIVSSSPTRRADFYSRLRDQLWWECKEWFATENVCIPNNEDLVKELLLPTYESESGKIKVEKKADMKKRFKGVSPDHADALCLTFAISPTRYASKYEWTPPVDLRQYE
;
A
#
# COMPACT_ATOMS: atom_id res chain seq x y z
N MET A 1 -37.79 6.90 -37.11
CA MET A 1 -39.08 7.41 -36.63
C MET A 1 -39.28 8.83 -37.15
N ASN A 2 -40.38 9.10 -37.84
CA ASN A 2 -40.79 10.49 -38.09
C ASN A 2 -41.58 10.95 -36.85
N LEU A 3 -40.90 11.55 -35.91
CA LEU A 3 -41.53 12.23 -34.78
C LEU A 3 -42.18 13.51 -35.31
N ASN A 4 -43.38 13.87 -34.82
CA ASN A 4 -43.97 15.17 -35.07
C ASN A 4 -43.17 16.28 -34.36
N GLU A 5 -43.42 17.55 -34.68
CA GLU A 5 -42.64 18.67 -34.12
C GLU A 5 -42.76 18.78 -32.58
N GLU A 6 -43.86 18.42 -32.01
CA GLU A 6 -44.09 18.45 -30.56
C GLU A 6 -43.31 17.33 -29.87
N ASP A 7 -43.32 16.11 -30.41
CA ASP A 7 -42.52 14.99 -29.92
C ASP A 7 -41.01 15.27 -30.02
N GLN A 8 -40.57 15.93 -31.10
CA GLN A 8 -39.17 16.33 -31.25
C GLN A 8 -38.77 17.36 -30.21
N LYS A 9 -39.63 18.34 -29.89
CA LYS A 9 -39.39 19.32 -28.83
C LYS A 9 -39.31 18.67 -27.46
N GLN A 10 -40.25 17.79 -27.13
CA GLN A 10 -40.22 17.04 -25.88
C GLN A 10 -38.99 16.17 -25.75
N PHE A 11 -38.56 15.53 -26.82
CA PHE A 11 -37.35 14.73 -26.86
C PHE A 11 -36.09 15.58 -26.59
N LEU A 12 -35.97 16.74 -27.24
CA LEU A 12 -34.86 17.65 -26.98
C LEU A 12 -34.84 18.20 -25.57
N GLU A 13 -36.00 18.50 -25.01
CA GLU A 13 -36.11 18.92 -23.62
C GLU A 13 -35.67 17.84 -22.65
N LEU A 14 -36.04 16.58 -22.90
CA LEU A 14 -35.60 15.43 -22.11
C LEU A 14 -34.09 15.23 -22.19
N LEU A 15 -33.48 15.39 -23.38
CA LEU A 15 -32.02 15.32 -23.51
C LEU A 15 -31.29 16.42 -22.73
N LYS A 16 -31.86 17.62 -22.64
CA LYS A 16 -31.32 18.69 -21.78
C LYS A 16 -31.41 18.33 -20.31
N GLN A 17 -32.54 17.76 -19.85
CA GLN A 17 -32.68 17.28 -18.48
C GLN A 17 -31.65 16.18 -18.19
N PHE A 18 -31.43 15.24 -19.10
CA PHE A 18 -30.40 14.20 -18.96
C PHE A 18 -28.99 14.78 -18.90
N HIS A 19 -28.71 15.86 -19.65
CA HIS A 19 -27.42 16.53 -19.57
C HIS A 19 -27.18 17.13 -18.18
N ASP A 20 -28.22 17.65 -17.54
CA ASP A 20 -28.12 18.34 -16.26
C ASP A 20 -28.28 17.39 -15.05
N ASP A 21 -28.97 16.27 -15.24
CA ASP A 21 -29.25 15.29 -14.20
C ASP A 21 -28.89 13.86 -14.67
N ILE A 22 -27.71 13.39 -14.25
CA ILE A 22 -27.21 12.06 -14.59
C ILE A 22 -27.93 10.94 -13.85
N GLU A 23 -28.52 11.21 -12.68
CA GLU A 23 -29.32 10.23 -11.94
C GLU A 23 -30.62 9.97 -12.66
N LEU A 24 -31.30 11.04 -13.11
CA LEU A 24 -32.46 10.92 -13.95
C LEU A 24 -32.15 10.17 -15.24
N PHE A 25 -31.03 10.47 -15.89
CA PHE A 25 -30.56 9.74 -17.07
C PHE A 25 -30.41 8.25 -16.80
N ALA A 26 -29.69 7.87 -15.74
CA ALA A 26 -29.42 6.46 -15.42
C ALA A 26 -30.71 5.67 -15.15
N VAL A 27 -31.61 6.20 -14.38
CA VAL A 27 -32.90 5.55 -14.05
C VAL A 27 -33.83 5.49 -15.27
N SER A 28 -33.88 6.55 -16.07
CA SER A 28 -34.76 6.62 -17.25
C SER A 28 -34.36 5.64 -18.35
N LEU A 29 -33.04 5.46 -18.57
CA LEU A 29 -32.55 4.57 -19.63
C LEU A 29 -32.43 3.12 -19.18
N PHE A 30 -31.95 2.89 -17.96
CA PHE A 30 -31.55 1.55 -17.53
C PHE A 30 -32.46 0.95 -16.44
N GLY A 31 -33.44 1.74 -15.97
CA GLY A 31 -34.37 1.33 -14.92
C GLY A 31 -33.89 1.63 -13.48
N PRO A 32 -34.79 1.57 -12.50
CA PRO A 32 -34.54 1.96 -11.11
C PRO A 32 -33.45 1.13 -10.42
N ASP A 33 -33.28 -0.13 -10.80
CA ASP A 33 -32.23 -1.00 -10.27
C ASP A 33 -30.80 -0.54 -10.66
N ASN A 34 -30.70 0.43 -11.56
CA ASN A 34 -29.45 1.01 -12.01
C ASN A 34 -29.27 2.46 -11.52
N ALA A 35 -30.01 2.87 -10.51
CA ALA A 35 -29.81 4.15 -9.84
C ALA A 35 -28.38 4.25 -9.30
N LEU A 36 -27.78 5.41 -9.49
CA LEU A 36 -26.43 5.70 -9.02
C LEU A 36 -26.41 5.78 -7.48
N ARG A 37 -25.34 5.29 -6.89
CA ARG A 37 -25.08 5.38 -5.45
C ARG A 37 -24.34 6.70 -5.12
N PRO A 38 -24.34 7.17 -3.86
CA PRO A 38 -23.79 8.50 -3.52
C PRO A 38 -22.36 8.76 -4.06
N LYS A 39 -21.44 7.79 -3.93
CA LYS A 39 -20.08 7.94 -4.47
C LYS A 39 -20.01 7.90 -6.00
N GLN A 40 -20.91 7.18 -6.64
CA GLN A 40 -21.02 7.18 -8.10
C GLN A 40 -21.58 8.51 -8.61
N ILE A 41 -22.53 9.10 -7.91
CA ILE A 41 -23.07 10.44 -8.18
C ILE A 41 -21.97 11.50 -8.04
N GLU A 42 -21.20 11.46 -6.95
CA GLU A 42 -20.04 12.34 -6.73
C GLU A 42 -19.06 12.27 -7.91
N PHE A 43 -18.69 11.05 -8.34
CA PHE A 43 -17.82 10.83 -9.47
C PHE A 43 -18.40 11.38 -10.78
N CYS A 44 -19.66 11.10 -11.07
CA CYS A 44 -20.32 11.57 -12.27
C CYS A 44 -20.41 13.11 -12.32
N ASN A 45 -20.73 13.74 -11.19
CA ASN A 45 -20.75 15.20 -11.09
C ASN A 45 -19.35 15.82 -11.20
N ALA A 46 -18.32 15.18 -10.64
CA ALA A 46 -16.94 15.60 -10.84
C ALA A 46 -16.56 15.62 -12.31
N PHE A 47 -16.95 14.57 -13.06
CA PHE A 47 -16.71 14.50 -14.51
C PHE A 47 -17.45 15.59 -15.29
N ARG A 48 -18.71 15.86 -14.97
CA ARG A 48 -19.49 16.93 -15.62
C ARG A 48 -18.82 18.29 -15.47
N ASN A 49 -18.35 18.59 -14.26
CA ASN A 49 -17.92 19.94 -13.87
C ASN A 49 -16.42 20.21 -14.07
N SER A 50 -15.61 19.20 -14.45
CA SER A 50 -14.15 19.34 -14.51
C SER A 50 -13.58 18.78 -15.82
N LYS A 51 -12.39 19.28 -16.21
CA LYS A 51 -11.64 18.76 -17.35
C LYS A 51 -10.69 17.63 -16.97
N ARG A 52 -10.20 17.61 -15.73
CA ARG A 52 -9.25 16.62 -15.21
C ARG A 52 -9.82 15.97 -13.96
N ILE A 53 -10.08 14.68 -14.04
CA ILE A 53 -10.68 13.92 -12.96
C ILE A 53 -9.78 12.71 -12.65
N THR A 54 -9.50 12.51 -11.39
CA THR A 54 -8.78 11.34 -10.90
C THR A 54 -9.58 10.64 -9.82
N PHE A 55 -9.87 9.37 -10.04
CA PHE A 55 -10.68 8.57 -9.14
C PHE A 55 -9.88 7.36 -8.64
N LYS A 56 -9.50 7.37 -7.37
CA LYS A 56 -8.94 6.21 -6.70
C LYS A 56 -10.00 5.52 -5.85
N GLY A 57 -9.98 4.19 -5.79
CA GLY A 57 -10.95 3.53 -4.94
C GLY A 57 -10.71 2.05 -4.75
N GLY A 58 -11.22 1.55 -3.63
CA GLY A 58 -11.25 0.13 -3.31
C GLY A 58 -12.12 -0.70 -4.25
N VAL A 59 -12.32 -1.96 -3.93
CA VAL A 59 -13.19 -2.87 -4.68
C VAL A 59 -14.65 -2.76 -4.22
N GLY A 60 -15.58 -3.26 -5.04
CA GLY A 60 -16.96 -3.55 -4.63
C GLY A 60 -17.98 -2.40 -4.76
N PHE A 61 -17.59 -1.13 -4.88
CA PHE A 61 -18.61 -0.06 -4.95
C PHE A 61 -19.09 0.31 -6.36
N GLY A 62 -18.61 -0.38 -7.40
CA GLY A 62 -19.14 -0.28 -8.74
C GLY A 62 -18.54 0.85 -9.60
N LYS A 63 -17.20 1.07 -9.55
CA LYS A 63 -16.47 2.00 -10.43
C LYS A 63 -16.82 1.81 -11.90
N THR A 64 -16.70 0.58 -12.38
CA THR A 64 -16.95 0.20 -13.78
C THR A 64 -18.39 0.49 -14.22
N ARG A 65 -19.38 0.27 -13.34
CA ARG A 65 -20.77 0.61 -13.60
C ARG A 65 -20.97 2.12 -13.77
N ALA A 66 -20.41 2.92 -12.86
CA ALA A 66 -20.49 4.38 -12.93
C ALA A 66 -19.82 4.91 -14.20
N LEU A 67 -18.66 4.35 -14.56
CA LEU A 67 -17.96 4.67 -15.80
C LEU A 67 -18.81 4.35 -17.04
N ALA A 68 -19.44 3.18 -17.07
CA ALA A 68 -20.30 2.78 -18.20
C ALA A 68 -21.51 3.71 -18.34
N ILE A 69 -22.11 4.15 -17.24
CA ILE A 69 -23.19 5.13 -17.24
C ILE A 69 -22.69 6.48 -17.79
N LEU A 70 -21.49 6.93 -17.37
CA LEU A 70 -20.88 8.17 -17.89
C LEU A 70 -20.59 8.09 -19.40
N VAL A 71 -20.11 6.97 -19.90
CA VAL A 71 -19.90 6.76 -21.34
C VAL A 71 -21.21 6.89 -22.09
N TRP A 72 -22.27 6.20 -21.66
CA TRP A 72 -23.59 6.30 -22.27
C TRP A 72 -24.17 7.71 -22.15
N TRP A 73 -24.04 8.35 -20.99
CA TRP A 73 -24.47 9.75 -20.78
C TRP A 73 -23.78 10.68 -21.78
N SER A 74 -22.45 10.52 -21.96
CA SER A 74 -21.69 11.33 -22.91
C SER A 74 -22.20 11.18 -24.35
N LEU A 75 -22.50 9.95 -24.77
CA LEU A 75 -23.01 9.65 -26.11
C LEU A 75 -24.43 10.19 -26.35
N PHE A 76 -25.28 10.21 -25.33
CA PHE A 76 -26.65 10.68 -25.45
C PHE A 76 -26.79 12.20 -25.38
N THR A 77 -25.97 12.87 -24.60
CA THR A 77 -26.16 14.29 -24.26
C THR A 77 -25.26 15.25 -25.04
N HIS A 78 -24.33 14.72 -25.84
CA HIS A 78 -23.44 15.52 -26.69
C HIS A 78 -23.58 15.12 -28.14
N ASP A 79 -23.63 16.11 -29.01
CA ASP A 79 -23.38 15.93 -30.41
C ASP A 79 -21.89 16.07 -30.72
N GLN A 80 -21.40 15.47 -31.78
CA GLN A 80 -19.96 15.47 -32.15
C GLN A 80 -19.08 15.07 -30.93
N VAL A 81 -19.32 13.88 -30.41
CA VAL A 81 -18.59 13.34 -29.27
C VAL A 81 -17.81 12.08 -29.63
N GLN A 82 -16.55 12.09 -29.30
CA GLN A 82 -15.70 10.90 -29.29
C GLN A 82 -15.40 10.53 -27.83
N VAL A 83 -15.74 9.31 -27.46
CA VAL A 83 -15.35 8.71 -26.19
C VAL A 83 -14.31 7.64 -26.44
N THR A 84 -13.12 7.80 -25.88
CA THR A 84 -12.07 6.78 -25.98
C THR A 84 -11.75 6.22 -24.61
N ILE A 85 -11.82 4.89 -24.47
CA ILE A 85 -11.53 4.18 -23.24
C ILE A 85 -10.17 3.51 -23.39
N PHE A 86 -9.22 3.87 -22.54
CA PHE A 86 -7.91 3.24 -22.46
C PHE A 86 -7.81 2.27 -21.30
N GLY A 87 -7.03 1.21 -21.47
CA GLY A 87 -6.65 0.30 -20.43
C GLY A 87 -5.38 -0.48 -20.81
N PRO A 88 -4.73 -1.13 -19.82
CA PRO A 88 -3.43 -1.77 -20.03
C PRO A 88 -3.51 -3.05 -20.89
N ASN A 89 -4.65 -3.75 -20.89
CA ASN A 89 -4.82 -4.93 -21.74
C ASN A 89 -6.25 -5.12 -22.24
N GLU A 90 -6.37 -5.72 -23.41
CA GLU A 90 -7.64 -5.90 -24.13
C GLU A 90 -8.62 -6.81 -23.40
N GLY A 91 -8.12 -7.88 -22.78
CA GLY A 91 -8.97 -8.83 -22.04
C GLY A 91 -9.68 -8.16 -20.86
N GLN A 92 -8.99 -7.31 -20.11
CA GLN A 92 -9.56 -6.56 -18.99
C GLN A 92 -10.59 -5.54 -19.47
N ILE A 93 -10.31 -4.80 -20.55
CA ILE A 93 -11.28 -3.86 -21.11
C ILE A 93 -12.54 -4.58 -21.55
N LYS A 94 -12.40 -5.69 -22.32
CA LYS A 94 -13.54 -6.44 -22.87
C LYS A 94 -14.38 -7.12 -21.77
N SER A 95 -13.74 -7.73 -20.78
CA SER A 95 -14.44 -8.41 -19.68
C SER A 95 -14.98 -7.45 -18.61
N GLY A 96 -14.42 -6.26 -18.51
CA GLY A 96 -14.80 -5.20 -17.58
C GLY A 96 -15.76 -4.19 -18.20
N ILE A 97 -15.22 -3.01 -18.54
CA ILE A 97 -16.03 -1.86 -18.96
C ILE A 97 -16.83 -2.12 -20.24
N TRP A 98 -16.27 -2.82 -21.23
CA TRP A 98 -16.97 -3.06 -22.48
C TRP A 98 -18.17 -3.97 -22.32
N LYS A 99 -18.03 -5.05 -21.55
CA LYS A 99 -19.14 -5.93 -21.17
C LYS A 99 -20.22 -5.17 -20.42
N GLU A 100 -19.86 -4.25 -19.55
CA GLU A 100 -20.79 -3.45 -18.78
C GLU A 100 -21.59 -2.49 -19.69
N LEU A 101 -20.94 -1.88 -20.68
CA LEU A 101 -21.60 -1.08 -21.70
C LEU A 101 -22.63 -1.89 -22.49
N GLN A 102 -22.30 -3.12 -22.88
CA GLN A 102 -23.21 -4.03 -23.58
C GLN A 102 -24.39 -4.45 -22.70
N ILE A 103 -24.17 -4.73 -21.41
CA ILE A 103 -25.23 -5.05 -20.45
C ILE A 103 -26.20 -3.86 -20.33
N LEU A 104 -25.71 -2.65 -20.18
CA LEU A 104 -26.54 -1.44 -20.09
C LEU A 104 -27.31 -1.20 -21.40
N HIS A 105 -26.68 -1.38 -22.56
CA HIS A 105 -27.39 -1.33 -23.85
C HIS A 105 -28.54 -2.34 -23.91
N GLY A 106 -28.31 -3.55 -23.43
CA GLY A 106 -29.37 -4.58 -23.36
C GLY A 106 -30.59 -4.19 -22.52
N LYS A 107 -30.41 -3.33 -21.51
CA LYS A 107 -31.46 -2.85 -20.61
C LYS A 107 -32.25 -1.66 -21.16
N MET A 108 -31.75 -0.98 -22.19
CA MET A 108 -32.47 0.13 -22.80
C MET A 108 -33.78 -0.31 -23.44
N ARG A 109 -34.79 0.58 -23.39
CA ARG A 109 -36.01 0.39 -24.16
C ARG A 109 -35.70 0.43 -25.66
N PRO A 110 -36.47 -0.24 -26.52
CA PRO A 110 -36.21 -0.28 -27.98
C PRO A 110 -35.98 1.10 -28.60
N ILE A 111 -36.76 2.09 -28.22
CA ILE A 111 -36.65 3.48 -28.74
C ILE A 111 -35.27 4.11 -28.53
N TRP A 112 -34.59 3.78 -27.42
CA TRP A 112 -33.24 4.25 -27.11
C TRP A 112 -32.19 3.33 -27.69
N LYS A 113 -32.43 2.03 -27.65
CA LYS A 113 -31.52 0.99 -28.11
C LYS A 113 -31.23 1.08 -29.59
N ASP A 114 -32.28 1.28 -30.41
CA ASP A 114 -32.19 1.35 -31.87
C ASP A 114 -31.45 2.58 -32.38
N LEU A 115 -31.10 3.52 -31.52
CA LEU A 115 -30.26 4.67 -31.90
C LEU A 115 -28.78 4.30 -32.02
N TRP A 116 -28.37 3.14 -31.52
CA TRP A 116 -26.96 2.78 -31.36
C TRP A 116 -26.65 1.44 -32.03
N ASP A 117 -25.54 1.42 -32.75
CA ASP A 117 -24.90 0.19 -33.25
C ASP A 117 -23.75 -0.15 -32.28
N VAL A 118 -23.81 -1.37 -31.68
CA VAL A 118 -22.87 -1.82 -30.66
C VAL A 118 -22.13 -3.05 -31.15
N THR A 119 -20.86 -2.89 -31.45
CA THR A 119 -19.97 -3.96 -31.90
C THR A 119 -19.03 -4.43 -30.79
N ALA A 120 -18.12 -5.34 -31.11
CA ALA A 120 -17.11 -5.83 -30.17
C ALA A 120 -16.09 -4.77 -29.74
N THR A 121 -15.92 -3.68 -30.51
CA THR A 121 -14.87 -2.67 -30.28
C THR A 121 -15.34 -1.22 -30.42
N ARG A 122 -16.57 -1.02 -30.90
CA ARG A 122 -17.12 0.32 -31.15
C ARG A 122 -18.60 0.39 -30.83
N ILE A 123 -19.02 1.49 -30.25
CA ILE A 123 -20.41 1.91 -30.09
C ILE A 123 -20.56 3.19 -30.90
N GLN A 124 -21.54 3.27 -31.78
CA GLN A 124 -21.72 4.43 -32.62
C GLN A 124 -23.20 4.74 -32.81
N ARG A 125 -23.52 6.01 -33.03
CA ARG A 125 -24.88 6.45 -33.35
C ARG A 125 -25.23 5.98 -34.77
N VAL A 126 -26.36 5.32 -34.98
CA VAL A 126 -26.80 4.79 -36.27
C VAL A 126 -26.88 5.91 -37.35
N LYS A 127 -27.40 7.07 -36.93
CA LYS A 127 -27.33 8.30 -37.76
C LYS A 127 -26.15 9.13 -37.25
N ASN A 128 -25.19 9.45 -38.11
CA ASN A 128 -23.99 10.22 -37.77
C ASN A 128 -22.89 9.44 -37.01
N SER A 129 -22.57 8.25 -37.52
CA SER A 129 -21.60 7.32 -36.91
C SER A 129 -20.16 7.86 -36.90
N ALA A 130 -19.81 8.84 -37.74
CA ALA A 130 -18.50 9.45 -37.77
C ALA A 130 -18.27 10.45 -36.61
N ASP A 131 -19.33 11.13 -36.17
CA ASP A 131 -19.20 12.22 -35.21
C ASP A 131 -19.61 11.86 -33.79
N CYS A 132 -20.29 10.72 -33.58
CA CYS A 132 -20.77 10.32 -32.25
C CYS A 132 -20.52 8.83 -32.02
N PHE A 133 -19.45 8.51 -31.28
CA PHE A 133 -19.05 7.13 -31.03
C PHE A 133 -18.22 6.98 -29.76
N ALA A 134 -18.16 5.75 -29.26
CA ALA A 134 -17.19 5.30 -28.26
C ALA A 134 -16.38 4.13 -28.79
N GLU A 135 -15.10 4.09 -28.48
CA GLU A 135 -14.21 2.97 -28.79
C GLU A 135 -13.22 2.74 -27.64
N PHE A 136 -12.58 1.57 -27.62
CA PHE A 136 -11.48 1.38 -26.72
C PHE A 136 -10.15 1.20 -27.46
N ARG A 137 -9.06 1.58 -26.80
CA ARG A 137 -7.68 1.46 -27.28
C ARG A 137 -6.77 0.92 -26.18
N LEU A 138 -5.73 0.22 -26.58
CA LEU A 138 -4.71 -0.27 -25.64
C LEU A 138 -3.68 0.83 -25.34
N ALA A 139 -3.37 0.98 -24.05
CA ALA A 139 -2.35 1.89 -23.56
C ALA A 139 -1.10 1.09 -23.17
N ASN A 140 -0.25 0.76 -24.15
CA ASN A 140 1.03 0.09 -23.92
C ASN A 140 2.19 0.87 -24.58
N LYS A 141 3.43 0.59 -24.19
CA LYS A 141 4.62 1.29 -24.69
C LYS A 141 4.80 1.22 -26.21
N ASP A 142 4.33 0.15 -26.81
CA ASP A 142 4.46 -0.07 -28.26
C ASP A 142 3.44 0.75 -29.07
N ASN A 143 2.42 1.31 -28.42
CA ASN A 143 1.27 1.96 -29.07
C ASN A 143 1.08 3.44 -28.69
N VAL A 144 2.12 4.15 -28.30
CA VAL A 144 2.04 5.61 -28.00
C VAL A 144 1.45 6.39 -29.18
N SER A 145 1.81 6.02 -30.41
CA SER A 145 1.31 6.66 -31.62
C SER A 145 -0.19 6.44 -31.83
N SER A 146 -0.74 5.30 -31.42
CA SER A 146 -2.19 5.01 -31.54
C SER A 146 -3.04 5.79 -30.53
N ALA A 147 -2.44 6.27 -29.46
CA ALA A 147 -3.08 7.16 -28.50
C ALA A 147 -3.14 8.62 -28.97
N ARG A 148 -2.41 8.96 -30.04
CA ARG A 148 -2.46 10.28 -30.70
C ARG A 148 -3.58 10.33 -31.76
N GLY A 149 -3.92 11.53 -32.24
CA GLY A 149 -4.91 11.70 -33.32
C GLY A 149 -6.36 11.55 -32.86
N ILE A 150 -6.63 11.74 -31.57
CA ILE A 150 -7.99 11.78 -31.00
C ILE A 150 -8.38 13.26 -30.94
N HIS A 151 -9.21 13.72 -31.85
CA HIS A 151 -9.64 15.12 -31.93
C HIS A 151 -11.12 15.19 -32.25
N GLN A 152 -11.89 15.77 -31.34
CA GLN A 152 -13.30 16.09 -31.53
C GLN A 152 -13.66 17.31 -30.69
N ILE A 153 -14.77 17.98 -30.96
CA ILE A 153 -15.24 19.09 -30.12
C ILE A 153 -15.47 18.63 -28.67
N ASN A 154 -16.20 17.53 -28.51
CA ASN A 154 -16.39 16.86 -27.24
C ASN A 154 -15.52 15.60 -27.25
N ASN A 155 -14.32 15.70 -26.70
CA ASN A 155 -13.33 14.62 -26.68
C ASN A 155 -13.15 14.13 -25.27
N PHE A 156 -13.72 12.97 -24.93
CA PHE A 156 -13.72 12.42 -23.59
C PHE A 156 -12.87 11.16 -23.54
N VAL A 157 -11.81 11.23 -22.75
CA VAL A 157 -10.89 10.10 -22.54
C VAL A 157 -11.03 9.57 -21.13
N PHE A 158 -11.29 8.28 -21.03
CA PHE A 158 -11.31 7.52 -19.80
C PHE A 158 -10.15 6.53 -19.80
N VAL A 159 -9.43 6.47 -18.71
CA VAL A 159 -8.36 5.49 -18.50
C VAL A 159 -8.76 4.59 -17.34
N ASP A 160 -9.16 3.38 -17.66
CA ASP A 160 -9.47 2.35 -16.66
C ASP A 160 -8.20 1.60 -16.30
N GLU A 161 -8.06 1.20 -15.04
CA GLU A 161 -6.82 0.65 -14.48
C GLU A 161 -5.59 1.55 -14.69
N ALA A 162 -5.77 2.85 -14.43
CA ALA A 162 -4.82 3.91 -14.74
C ALA A 162 -3.41 3.70 -14.13
N THR A 163 -3.27 2.98 -12.99
CA THR A 163 -1.97 2.61 -12.42
C THR A 163 -1.15 1.65 -13.29
N GLY A 164 -1.80 0.89 -14.16
CA GLY A 164 -1.15 -0.04 -15.08
C GLY A 164 -0.71 0.57 -16.42
N VAL A 165 -1.04 1.85 -16.67
CA VAL A 165 -0.71 2.54 -17.93
C VAL A 165 0.63 3.27 -17.80
N PRO A 166 1.57 3.08 -18.74
CA PRO A 166 2.88 3.75 -18.73
C PRO A 166 2.77 5.28 -18.77
N ASP A 167 3.67 5.95 -18.04
CA ASP A 167 3.68 7.42 -17.89
C ASP A 167 3.83 8.16 -19.22
N GLU A 168 4.57 7.59 -20.17
CA GLU A 168 4.79 8.14 -21.51
C GLU A 168 3.47 8.30 -22.26
N ILE A 169 2.52 7.38 -22.09
CA ILE A 169 1.19 7.48 -22.73
C ILE A 169 0.44 8.74 -22.25
N TYR A 170 0.51 9.03 -20.96
CA TYR A 170 -0.13 10.24 -20.41
C TYR A 170 0.52 11.51 -20.95
N THR A 171 1.84 11.61 -20.83
CA THR A 171 2.58 12.83 -21.14
C THR A 171 2.67 13.13 -22.62
N GLU A 172 2.79 12.12 -23.47
CA GLU A 172 2.98 12.29 -24.90
C GLU A 172 1.68 12.29 -25.72
N ALA A 173 0.60 11.68 -25.21
CA ALA A 173 -0.63 11.51 -25.95
C ALA A 173 -1.87 12.04 -25.21
N LEU A 174 -2.23 11.48 -24.06
CA LEU A 174 -3.56 11.69 -23.47
C LEU A 174 -3.79 13.11 -22.95
N VAL A 175 -2.75 13.77 -22.40
CA VAL A 175 -2.87 15.17 -21.92
C VAL A 175 -3.22 16.15 -23.06
N ASN A 176 -2.92 15.80 -24.31
CA ASN A 176 -3.23 16.65 -25.46
C ASN A 176 -4.75 16.82 -25.68
N VAL A 177 -5.55 15.85 -25.27
CA VAL A 177 -7.02 15.92 -25.31
C VAL A 177 -7.57 17.17 -24.58
N LEU A 178 -6.89 17.62 -23.55
CA LEU A 178 -7.30 18.79 -22.77
C LEU A 178 -7.15 20.13 -23.53
N ARG A 179 -6.54 20.10 -24.71
CA ARG A 179 -6.44 21.25 -25.62
C ARG A 179 -7.68 21.40 -26.50
N ASP A 180 -8.47 20.35 -26.66
CA ASP A 180 -9.74 20.41 -27.36
C ASP A 180 -10.76 21.27 -26.56
N PRO A 181 -11.71 21.94 -27.20
CA PRO A 181 -12.62 22.89 -26.56
C PRO A 181 -13.31 22.31 -25.31
N ASN A 182 -13.88 21.12 -25.44
CA ASN A 182 -14.56 20.40 -24.35
C ASN A 182 -13.83 19.11 -23.98
N GLY A 183 -12.51 19.05 -24.22
CA GLY A 183 -11.70 17.87 -23.91
C GLY A 183 -11.67 17.56 -22.42
N LYS A 184 -11.86 16.28 -22.05
CA LYS A 184 -11.83 15.79 -20.68
C LYS A 184 -10.95 14.54 -20.57
N LEU A 185 -10.18 14.47 -19.48
CA LEU A 185 -9.36 13.32 -19.15
C LEU A 185 -9.73 12.80 -17.75
N CYS A 186 -10.17 11.56 -17.69
CA CYS A 186 -10.61 10.90 -16.46
C CYS A 186 -9.80 9.63 -16.22
N LEU A 187 -9.10 9.56 -15.08
CA LEU A 187 -8.29 8.43 -14.65
C LEU A 187 -8.99 7.68 -13.53
N ILE A 188 -9.09 6.37 -13.65
CA ILE A 188 -9.80 5.52 -12.69
C ILE A 188 -8.91 4.33 -12.36
N SER A 189 -8.63 4.08 -11.07
CA SER A 189 -7.86 2.90 -10.68
C SER A 189 -8.03 2.54 -9.22
N ASN A 190 -7.65 1.30 -8.87
CA ASN A 190 -7.18 0.99 -7.54
C ASN A 190 -5.77 1.60 -7.39
N PRO A 191 -5.45 2.27 -6.27
CA PRO A 191 -4.17 2.94 -6.08
C PRO A 191 -3.08 1.94 -5.68
N SER A 192 -2.53 1.19 -6.64
CA SER A 192 -1.67 0.03 -6.37
C SER A 192 -0.17 0.33 -6.33
N THR A 193 0.27 1.55 -6.69
CA THR A 193 1.69 1.96 -6.75
C THR A 193 1.95 3.25 -6.00
N THR A 194 3.18 3.48 -5.51
CA THR A 194 3.60 4.72 -4.84
C THR A 194 4.31 5.69 -5.80
N GLY A 195 4.19 5.48 -7.10
CA GLY A 195 4.77 6.32 -8.14
C GLY A 195 3.95 6.24 -9.43
N GLY A 196 4.43 6.91 -10.46
CA GLY A 196 3.79 6.99 -11.77
C GLY A 196 2.75 8.10 -11.89
N TYR A 197 2.28 8.33 -13.13
CA TYR A 197 1.44 9.48 -13.45
C TYR A 197 0.13 9.52 -12.62
N PHE A 198 -0.52 8.38 -12.39
CA PHE A 198 -1.74 8.31 -11.59
C PHE A 198 -1.48 8.74 -10.14
N TRP A 199 -0.38 8.30 -9.53
CA TRP A 199 0.04 8.73 -8.19
C TRP A 199 0.32 10.24 -8.14
N GLU A 200 0.99 10.80 -9.15
CA GLU A 200 1.28 12.22 -9.27
C GLU A 200 0.01 13.10 -9.28
N THR A 201 -1.11 12.59 -9.84
CA THR A 201 -2.38 13.31 -9.81
C THR A 201 -2.96 13.48 -8.39
N TRP A 202 -2.47 12.72 -7.43
CA TRP A 202 -2.91 12.75 -6.03
C TRP A 202 -1.90 13.43 -5.10
N ASN A 203 -0.62 13.11 -5.23
CA ASN A 203 0.43 13.43 -4.27
C ASN A 203 1.54 14.31 -4.84
N GLY A 204 1.68 14.38 -6.16
CA GLY A 204 2.74 15.13 -6.82
C GLY A 204 2.38 16.57 -7.16
N ASN A 205 3.29 17.22 -7.90
CA ASN A 205 3.17 18.63 -8.27
C ASN A 205 1.96 18.96 -9.12
N ILE A 206 1.43 17.98 -9.90
CA ILE A 206 0.25 18.16 -10.76
C ILE A 206 -1.07 17.96 -10.00
N SER A 207 -1.03 17.57 -8.75
CA SER A 207 -2.21 17.15 -7.98
C SER A 207 -3.26 18.25 -7.82
N GLN A 208 -2.86 19.51 -7.73
CA GLN A 208 -3.76 20.67 -7.65
C GLN A 208 -4.57 20.93 -8.92
N MET A 209 -4.17 20.36 -10.07
CA MET A 209 -4.86 20.50 -11.35
C MET A 209 -5.99 19.49 -11.53
N TRP A 210 -6.16 18.54 -10.60
CA TRP A 210 -7.06 17.41 -10.72
C TRP A 210 -8.21 17.48 -9.70
N THR A 211 -9.41 17.27 -10.17
CA THR A 211 -10.57 17.01 -9.30
C THR A 211 -10.50 15.57 -8.85
N LYS A 212 -10.46 15.37 -7.53
CA LYS A 212 -10.18 14.10 -6.88
C LYS A 212 -11.47 13.47 -6.37
N VAL A 213 -11.69 12.20 -6.67
CA VAL A 213 -12.77 11.40 -6.09
C VAL A 213 -12.16 10.17 -5.43
N HIS A 214 -12.49 9.95 -4.16
CA HIS A 214 -12.01 8.82 -3.39
C HIS A 214 -13.17 7.95 -2.94
N GLY A 215 -13.11 6.65 -3.25
CA GLY A 215 -14.10 5.66 -2.85
C GLY A 215 -13.49 4.54 -2.02
N ARG A 216 -14.14 4.17 -0.93
CA ARG A 216 -13.79 3.04 -0.07
C ARG A 216 -14.75 1.89 -0.31
N MET A 217 -14.37 0.67 0.01
CA MET A 217 -15.30 -0.47 0.01
C MET A 217 -16.53 -0.20 0.91
N THR A 218 -16.32 0.51 2.03
CA THR A 218 -17.38 0.92 2.96
C THR A 218 -18.40 1.92 2.39
N ASP A 219 -18.08 2.60 1.29
CA ASP A 219 -19.00 3.52 0.61
C ASP A 219 -20.05 2.77 -0.23
N ALA A 220 -19.95 1.45 -0.32
CA ALA A 220 -20.90 0.61 -1.01
C ALA A 220 -22.00 0.12 -0.04
N PRO A 221 -23.28 0.49 -0.23
CA PRO A 221 -24.35 0.19 0.72
C PRO A 221 -24.62 -1.30 0.96
N HIS A 222 -24.17 -2.16 0.07
CA HIS A 222 -24.35 -3.61 0.19
C HIS A 222 -23.23 -4.30 0.97
N ILE A 223 -22.15 -3.60 1.31
CA ILE A 223 -21.04 -4.14 2.09
C ILE A 223 -21.42 -4.14 3.56
N THR A 224 -21.36 -5.30 4.15
CA THR A 224 -21.69 -5.54 5.56
C THR A 224 -20.44 -5.49 6.46
N ALA A 225 -20.65 -5.48 7.77
CA ALA A 225 -19.56 -5.60 8.73
C ALA A 225 -18.85 -6.98 8.63
N GLU A 226 -19.60 -8.03 8.24
CA GLU A 226 -19.03 -9.36 8.00
C GLU A 226 -18.13 -9.39 6.78
N ASP A 227 -18.51 -8.72 5.68
CA ASP A 227 -17.68 -8.59 4.48
C ASP A 227 -16.36 -7.86 4.79
N LEU A 228 -16.41 -6.82 5.61
CA LEU A 228 -15.20 -6.10 6.03
C LEU A 228 -14.30 -6.96 6.91
N LYS A 229 -14.88 -7.77 7.81
CA LYS A 229 -14.12 -8.69 8.64
C LYS A 229 -13.50 -9.83 7.81
N ALA A 230 -14.23 -10.35 6.83
CA ALA A 230 -13.70 -11.33 5.89
C ALA A 230 -12.54 -10.72 5.08
N ALA A 231 -12.72 -9.52 4.53
CA ALA A 231 -11.68 -8.80 3.81
C ALA A 231 -10.43 -8.52 4.69
N GLU A 232 -10.61 -8.24 5.98
CA GLU A 232 -9.51 -8.07 6.92
C GLU A 232 -8.66 -9.35 7.04
N ILE A 233 -9.32 -10.51 7.09
CA ILE A 233 -8.64 -11.82 7.16
C ILE A 233 -7.99 -12.16 5.82
N GLU A 234 -8.73 -12.04 4.72
CA GLU A 234 -8.27 -12.40 3.38
C GLU A 234 -7.08 -11.55 2.91
N TYR A 235 -7.08 -10.27 3.26
CA TYR A 235 -6.02 -9.34 2.85
C TYR A 235 -4.90 -9.20 3.88
N GLY A 236 -4.84 -10.06 4.91
CA GLY A 236 -3.72 -10.12 5.86
C GLY A 236 -3.72 -9.03 6.93
N GLY A 237 -4.91 -8.51 7.28
CA GLY A 237 -5.12 -7.54 8.36
C GLY A 237 -5.32 -6.10 7.86
N ARG A 238 -5.86 -5.25 8.74
CA ARG A 238 -6.20 -3.84 8.44
C ARG A 238 -5.02 -2.99 7.98
N PHE A 239 -3.81 -3.38 8.36
CA PHE A 239 -2.57 -2.66 8.08
C PHE A 239 -1.82 -3.22 6.87
N SER A 240 -2.33 -4.28 6.23
CA SER A 240 -1.72 -4.84 5.03
C SER A 240 -1.84 -3.87 3.85
N ARG A 241 -0.91 -4.03 2.90
CA ARG A 241 -0.91 -3.31 1.63
C ARG A 241 -2.22 -3.54 0.86
N GLU A 242 -2.63 -4.79 0.77
CA GLU A 242 -3.83 -5.24 0.06
C GLU A 242 -5.10 -4.64 0.66
N TYR A 243 -5.25 -4.66 2.00
CA TYR A 243 -6.39 -4.04 2.67
C TYR A 243 -6.43 -2.53 2.41
N ARG A 244 -5.27 -1.87 2.47
CA ARG A 244 -5.15 -0.44 2.18
C ARG A 244 -5.59 -0.09 0.76
N ILE A 245 -5.14 -0.86 -0.24
CA ILE A 245 -5.49 -0.65 -1.65
C ILE A 245 -6.93 -1.02 -1.93
N LEU A 246 -7.35 -2.22 -1.53
CA LEU A 246 -8.60 -2.85 -1.98
C LEU A 246 -9.80 -2.47 -1.12
N VAL A 247 -9.61 -2.25 0.17
CA VAL A 247 -10.70 -1.86 1.10
C VAL A 247 -10.75 -0.35 1.29
N LEU A 248 -9.61 0.27 1.67
CA LEU A 248 -9.58 1.70 1.94
C LEU A 248 -9.48 2.55 0.67
N GLY A 249 -9.09 1.97 -0.48
CA GLY A 249 -8.86 2.73 -1.71
C GLY A 249 -7.73 3.75 -1.58
N GLU A 250 -6.73 3.46 -0.75
CA GLU A 250 -5.60 4.33 -0.46
C GLU A 250 -4.32 3.81 -1.11
N PHE A 251 -3.43 4.72 -1.49
CA PHE A 251 -2.10 4.33 -1.97
C PHE A 251 -1.34 3.55 -0.90
N PRO A 252 -0.58 2.50 -1.28
CA PRO A 252 0.30 1.82 -0.34
C PRO A 252 1.36 2.78 0.20
N LEU A 253 1.92 2.45 1.36
CA LEU A 253 2.94 3.28 1.98
C LEU A 253 4.33 3.08 1.35
N SER A 254 4.51 1.96 0.64
CA SER A 254 5.69 1.64 -0.17
C SER A 254 5.29 0.76 -1.35
N ASP A 255 6.07 0.77 -2.44
CA ASP A 255 5.84 -0.11 -3.62
C ASP A 255 6.20 -1.57 -3.34
N THR A 256 7.07 -1.78 -2.40
CA THR A 256 7.40 -3.11 -1.87
C THR A 256 6.78 -3.25 -0.49
N ASP A 257 6.25 -4.43 -0.20
CA ASP A 257 5.85 -4.78 1.15
C ASP A 257 7.13 -4.81 2.01
N GLY A 258 7.38 -3.69 2.68
CA GLY A 258 8.39 -3.69 3.74
C GLY A 258 8.04 -4.78 4.75
N LEU A 259 9.04 -5.49 5.25
CA LEU A 259 8.81 -6.53 6.25
C LEU A 259 8.04 -5.99 7.45
N ILE A 260 8.39 -4.79 7.93
CA ILE A 260 7.69 -4.09 9.00
C ILE A 260 6.92 -2.91 8.40
N PRO A 261 5.58 -2.88 8.49
CA PRO A 261 4.76 -1.80 7.97
C PRO A 261 5.09 -0.45 8.63
N ARG A 262 5.20 0.60 7.82
CA ARG A 262 5.55 1.96 8.26
C ARG A 262 4.64 2.48 9.38
N ASN A 263 3.34 2.26 9.27
CA ASN A 263 2.36 2.71 10.26
C ASN A 263 2.61 2.10 11.65
N LEU A 264 3.09 0.85 11.74
CA LEU A 264 3.44 0.23 13.01
C LEU A 264 4.69 0.89 13.64
N VAL A 265 5.66 1.26 12.81
CA VAL A 265 6.85 1.98 13.26
C VAL A 265 6.48 3.40 13.74
N GLU A 266 5.64 4.11 12.98
CA GLU A 266 5.15 5.44 13.35
C GLU A 266 4.33 5.42 14.65
N GLN A 267 3.42 4.46 14.79
CA GLN A 267 2.67 4.26 16.04
C GLN A 267 3.59 3.99 17.23
N ALA A 268 4.65 3.20 17.03
CA ALA A 268 5.59 2.88 18.11
C ALA A 268 6.45 4.09 18.52
N ILE A 269 6.71 5.05 17.63
CA ILE A 269 7.40 6.31 17.96
C ILE A 269 6.50 7.22 18.80
N GLU A 270 5.22 7.29 18.45
CA GLU A 270 4.23 8.15 19.12
C GLU A 270 3.71 7.56 20.44
N ASN A 271 3.98 6.28 20.71
CA ASN A 271 3.46 5.58 21.86
C ASN A 271 4.30 5.81 23.13
N GLU A 272 3.95 6.84 23.89
CA GLU A 272 4.57 7.12 25.18
C GLU A 272 4.02 6.24 26.33
N ASP A 273 2.84 5.63 26.15
CA ASP A 273 2.13 4.88 27.18
C ASP A 273 2.61 3.42 27.35
N ALA A 274 3.57 2.97 26.54
CA ALA A 274 4.11 1.62 26.65
C ALA A 274 4.79 1.38 27.99
N LYS A 275 4.25 0.42 28.76
CA LYS A 275 4.76 0.01 30.06
C LYS A 275 5.34 -1.40 29.95
N PRO A 276 6.67 -1.54 29.95
CA PRO A 276 7.27 -2.86 29.93
C PRO A 276 6.95 -3.62 31.22
N SER A 277 6.76 -4.93 31.12
CA SER A 277 6.52 -5.79 32.26
C SER A 277 7.78 -5.92 33.14
N GLU A 278 7.69 -5.54 34.39
CA GLU A 278 8.80 -5.68 35.34
C GLU A 278 9.26 -7.14 35.54
N ARG A 279 8.41 -8.11 35.19
CA ARG A 279 8.73 -9.55 35.26
C ARG A 279 9.60 -10.03 34.08
N LEU A 280 9.69 -9.26 33.02
CA LEU A 280 10.48 -9.61 31.86
C LEU A 280 11.86 -8.92 31.91
N PRO A 281 12.92 -9.63 31.53
CA PRO A 281 14.27 -9.11 31.64
C PRO A 281 14.61 -8.14 30.50
N ILE A 282 15.59 -7.26 30.77
CA ILE A 282 16.24 -6.42 29.77
C ILE A 282 17.19 -7.29 28.95
N ILE A 283 17.20 -7.09 27.64
CA ILE A 283 18.06 -7.76 26.67
C ILE A 283 18.77 -6.69 25.84
N TRP A 284 20.07 -6.87 25.64
CA TRP A 284 20.86 -6.03 24.74
C TRP A 284 21.16 -6.77 23.44
N GLY A 285 21.03 -6.12 22.30
CA GLY A 285 21.43 -6.62 20.99
C GLY A 285 22.59 -5.82 20.44
N LEU A 286 23.68 -6.45 20.10
CA LEU A 286 24.90 -5.82 19.59
C LEU A 286 25.21 -6.33 18.17
N ASP A 287 25.21 -5.45 17.19
CA ASP A 287 25.71 -5.69 15.83
C ASP A 287 27.08 -5.01 15.64
N PRO A 288 28.19 -5.76 15.76
CA PRO A 288 29.53 -5.24 15.55
C PRO A 288 29.83 -5.07 14.06
N ALA A 289 30.40 -3.92 13.70
CA ALA A 289 30.80 -3.64 12.32
C ALA A 289 32.29 -3.23 12.22
N GLU A 290 32.88 -3.51 11.08
CA GLU A 290 34.26 -3.16 10.73
C GLU A 290 34.27 -2.03 9.68
N GLY A 291 35.32 -1.22 9.72
CA GLY A 291 35.55 -0.20 8.71
C GLY A 291 34.57 0.97 8.75
N GLY A 292 33.82 1.17 7.66
CA GLY A 292 32.91 2.33 7.52
C GLY A 292 31.50 2.14 8.07
N ASP A 293 31.09 0.91 8.36
CA ASP A 293 29.77 0.59 8.93
C ASP A 293 29.72 0.93 10.43
N ARG A 294 28.53 0.97 11.01
CA ARG A 294 28.35 1.34 12.42
C ARG A 294 28.23 0.08 13.28
N SER A 295 28.95 0.03 14.41
CA SER A 295 28.64 -0.91 15.49
C SER A 295 27.47 -0.34 16.30
N VAL A 296 26.40 -1.10 16.47
CA VAL A 296 25.18 -0.63 17.14
C VAL A 296 24.80 -1.54 18.30
N LEU A 297 24.44 -0.93 19.41
CA LEU A 297 23.86 -1.58 20.59
C LEU A 297 22.45 -1.07 20.82
N VAL A 298 21.47 -1.97 20.89
CA VAL A 298 20.06 -1.68 21.23
C VAL A 298 19.73 -2.30 22.58
N ILE A 299 19.13 -1.51 23.45
CA ILE A 299 18.65 -1.92 24.77
C ILE A 299 17.13 -2.08 24.71
N ARG A 300 16.62 -3.32 24.87
CA ARG A 300 15.17 -3.60 24.84
C ARG A 300 14.70 -4.19 26.18
N HIS A 301 13.60 -3.66 26.68
CA HIS A 301 12.85 -4.22 27.79
C HIS A 301 11.42 -4.50 27.34
N ASP A 302 11.06 -5.77 27.23
CA ASP A 302 9.73 -6.21 26.82
C ASP A 302 9.24 -5.54 25.53
N ASN A 303 8.24 -4.67 25.61
CA ASN A 303 7.63 -3.92 24.52
C ASN A 303 8.27 -2.52 24.29
N LYS A 304 9.40 -2.22 24.92
CA LYS A 304 10.04 -0.90 24.80
C LYS A 304 11.52 -0.98 24.46
N VAL A 305 11.95 -0.19 23.47
CA VAL A 305 13.36 0.11 23.25
C VAL A 305 13.74 1.27 24.17
N LEU A 306 14.62 1.00 25.13
CA LEU A 306 15.02 1.97 26.15
C LEU A 306 16.09 2.94 25.63
N ASP A 307 17.05 2.41 24.85
CA ASP A 307 18.16 3.22 24.31
C ASP A 307 18.81 2.56 23.09
N VAL A 308 19.50 3.37 22.28
CA VAL A 308 20.23 2.97 21.08
C VAL A 308 21.57 3.70 21.05
N HIS A 309 22.66 2.96 21.11
CA HIS A 309 24.02 3.48 20.99
C HIS A 309 24.66 3.06 19.68
N SER A 310 25.37 3.96 19.02
CA SER A 310 26.10 3.66 17.78
C SER A 310 27.50 4.26 17.78
N TRP A 311 28.46 3.50 17.25
CA TRP A 311 29.86 3.89 17.15
C TRP A 311 30.42 3.57 15.76
N ARG A 312 31.42 4.33 15.33
CA ARG A 312 32.16 4.08 14.08
C ARG A 312 33.65 3.95 14.34
N GLY A 313 34.31 3.13 13.53
CA GLY A 313 35.78 3.06 13.51
C GLY A 313 36.40 2.48 14.79
N LEU A 314 35.64 1.69 15.57
CA LEU A 314 36.17 1.01 16.73
C LEU A 314 36.73 -0.37 16.37
N GLU A 315 37.89 -0.70 16.91
CA GLU A 315 38.39 -2.07 16.90
C GLU A 315 37.59 -2.95 17.87
N THR A 316 37.64 -4.28 17.69
CA THR A 316 36.88 -5.25 18.50
C THR A 316 37.02 -5.03 19.98
N LYS A 317 38.24 -4.85 20.46
CA LYS A 317 38.53 -4.64 21.88
C LYS A 317 38.02 -3.30 22.40
N GLN A 318 38.11 -2.25 21.58
CA GLN A 318 37.60 -0.93 21.94
C GLN A 318 36.07 -0.95 22.06
N LEU A 319 35.37 -1.64 21.13
CA LEU A 319 33.93 -1.82 21.18
C LEU A 319 33.53 -2.61 22.45
N ALA A 320 34.22 -3.71 22.74
CA ALA A 320 33.95 -4.52 23.93
C ALA A 320 34.13 -3.69 25.23
N ILE A 321 35.15 -2.82 25.29
CA ILE A 321 35.35 -1.89 26.41
C ILE A 321 34.18 -0.92 26.54
N LYS A 322 33.73 -0.31 25.43
CA LYS A 322 32.57 0.61 25.46
C LYS A 322 31.31 -0.07 25.98
N VAL A 323 31.03 -1.29 25.53
CA VAL A 323 29.86 -2.06 25.98
C VAL A 323 30.00 -2.43 27.47
N ARG A 324 31.20 -2.83 27.91
CA ARG A 324 31.47 -3.12 29.34
C ARG A 324 31.26 -1.89 30.20
N ASP A 325 31.77 -0.73 29.78
CA ASP A 325 31.67 0.51 30.58
C ASP A 325 30.19 0.91 30.73
N LEU A 326 29.39 0.78 29.67
CA LEU A 326 27.94 0.98 29.72
C LEU A 326 27.26 -0.01 30.66
N TYR A 327 27.63 -1.31 30.62
CA TYR A 327 27.12 -2.34 31.49
C TYR A 327 27.46 -2.05 32.95
N GLN A 328 28.65 -1.58 33.26
CA GLN A 328 29.07 -1.23 34.60
C GLN A 328 28.36 0.03 35.13
N ALA A 329 28.13 1.01 34.28
CA ALA A 329 27.38 2.22 34.63
C ALA A 329 25.88 1.96 34.83
N THR A 330 25.35 0.87 34.26
CA THR A 330 23.94 0.51 34.42
C THR A 330 23.66 -0.06 35.82
N PRO A 331 22.63 0.44 36.53
CA PRO A 331 22.20 -0.08 37.84
C PRO A 331 21.98 -1.58 37.79
N LYS A 332 22.39 -2.31 38.85
CA LYS A 332 22.32 -3.78 38.85
C LYS A 332 20.93 -4.35 38.49
N ALA A 333 19.85 -3.70 38.96
CA ALA A 333 18.48 -4.12 38.68
C ALA A 333 18.06 -3.92 37.21
N GLN A 334 18.78 -3.08 36.45
CA GLN A 334 18.49 -2.77 35.06
C GLN A 334 19.53 -3.39 34.09
N ARG A 335 20.46 -4.19 34.63
CA ARG A 335 21.44 -4.88 33.77
C ARG A 335 20.76 -5.96 32.92
N PRO A 336 21.20 -6.14 31.65
CA PRO A 336 20.63 -7.15 30.79
C PRO A 336 20.93 -8.55 31.29
N ILE A 337 20.00 -9.49 31.12
CA ILE A 337 20.28 -10.91 31.35
C ILE A 337 21.18 -11.49 30.26
N ALA A 338 21.22 -10.88 29.10
CA ALA A 338 22.10 -11.24 28.01
C ALA A 338 22.41 -10.06 27.09
N VAL A 339 23.63 -10.06 26.58
CA VAL A 339 24.08 -9.23 25.45
C VAL A 339 24.19 -10.16 24.24
N CYS A 340 23.20 -10.11 23.32
CA CYS A 340 23.17 -10.93 22.11
C CYS A 340 24.05 -10.29 21.04
N VAL A 341 25.16 -10.92 20.71
CA VAL A 341 26.18 -10.41 19.79
C VAL A 341 26.11 -11.16 18.48
N ASP A 342 25.95 -10.46 17.33
CA ASP A 342 26.18 -11.10 16.02
C ASP A 342 27.67 -11.48 15.93
N ALA A 343 27.94 -12.77 15.98
CA ALA A 343 29.30 -13.29 16.04
C ALA A 343 29.85 -13.72 14.68
N ILE A 344 29.35 -13.13 13.59
CA ILE A 344 29.93 -13.31 12.25
C ILE A 344 31.12 -12.35 12.09
N GLY A 345 32.20 -12.81 11.49
CA GLY A 345 33.41 -11.99 11.26
C GLY A 345 34.00 -11.45 12.56
N ILE A 346 34.14 -10.12 12.65
CA ILE A 346 34.73 -9.45 13.83
C ILE A 346 33.91 -9.64 15.11
N GLY A 347 32.61 -9.86 15.00
CA GLY A 347 31.74 -10.02 16.14
C GLY A 347 32.09 -11.21 17.02
N ASN A 348 32.77 -12.24 16.49
CA ASN A 348 33.28 -13.35 17.31
C ASN A 348 34.36 -12.88 18.31
N GLY A 349 35.24 -11.96 17.91
CA GLY A 349 36.22 -11.34 18.78
C GLY A 349 35.57 -10.49 19.88
N VAL A 350 34.60 -9.65 19.49
CA VAL A 350 33.83 -8.81 20.43
C VAL A 350 33.09 -9.68 21.47
N TRP A 351 32.43 -10.75 21.02
CA TRP A 351 31.75 -11.70 21.91
C TRP A 351 32.73 -12.33 22.91
N SER A 352 33.88 -12.78 22.43
CA SER A 352 34.93 -13.41 23.29
C SER A 352 35.48 -12.42 24.33
N ASP A 353 35.77 -11.18 23.92
CA ASP A 353 36.25 -10.13 24.82
C ASP A 353 35.21 -9.78 25.89
N LEU A 354 33.92 -9.66 25.53
CA LEU A 354 32.83 -9.40 26.47
C LEU A 354 32.69 -10.55 27.51
N GLN A 355 32.80 -11.81 27.06
CA GLN A 355 32.78 -12.96 27.97
C GLN A 355 34.00 -12.94 28.93
N TYR A 356 35.20 -12.65 28.40
CA TYR A 356 36.40 -12.52 29.22
C TYR A 356 36.27 -11.42 30.27
N MET A 357 35.55 -10.34 29.96
CA MET A 357 35.25 -9.23 30.86
C MET A 357 34.09 -9.53 31.83
N GLY A 358 33.53 -10.74 31.82
CA GLY A 358 32.49 -11.18 32.75
C GLY A 358 31.07 -10.72 32.44
N LEU A 359 30.81 -10.24 31.20
CA LEU A 359 29.46 -9.86 30.75
C LEU A 359 28.65 -11.12 30.36
N PRO A 360 27.32 -11.10 30.46
CA PRO A 360 26.44 -12.19 30.01
C PRO A 360 26.30 -12.19 28.49
N ALA A 361 27.43 -12.26 27.77
CA ALA A 361 27.44 -12.20 26.30
C ALA A 361 26.98 -13.53 25.69
N LYS A 362 26.00 -13.48 24.77
CA LYS A 362 25.47 -14.61 24.04
C LYS A 362 25.86 -14.52 22.56
N LYS A 363 26.50 -15.58 22.09
CA LYS A 363 26.86 -15.72 20.68
C LYS A 363 25.63 -15.98 19.83
N VAL A 364 25.37 -15.14 18.81
CA VAL A 364 24.33 -15.30 17.80
C VAL A 364 25.00 -15.43 16.44
N ILE A 365 24.67 -16.48 15.70
CA ILE A 365 25.15 -16.71 14.32
C ILE A 365 23.92 -16.61 13.42
N VAL A 366 23.67 -15.42 12.89
CA VAL A 366 22.44 -15.11 12.12
C VAL A 366 22.28 -15.92 10.84
N SER A 367 23.38 -16.49 10.31
CA SER A 367 23.37 -17.40 9.15
C SER A 367 23.02 -18.85 9.48
N SER A 368 22.95 -19.22 10.77
CA SER A 368 22.60 -20.59 11.21
C SER A 368 21.12 -20.93 10.96
N SER A 369 20.78 -22.20 11.20
CA SER A 369 19.39 -22.65 11.17
C SER A 369 18.54 -21.94 12.23
N PRO A 370 17.24 -21.72 11.98
CA PRO A 370 16.33 -21.14 12.95
C PRO A 370 16.29 -21.94 14.25
N THR A 371 16.10 -21.27 15.36
CA THR A 371 15.99 -21.91 16.70
C THR A 371 14.53 -22.22 17.09
N ARG A 372 13.58 -21.60 16.39
CA ARG A 372 12.13 -21.79 16.55
C ARG A 372 11.49 -21.84 15.16
N ARG A 373 10.42 -22.63 14.97
CA ARG A 373 9.65 -22.73 13.72
C ARG A 373 10.56 -22.94 12.48
N ALA A 374 11.47 -23.92 12.54
CA ALA A 374 12.46 -24.16 11.51
C ALA A 374 11.86 -24.61 10.15
N ASP A 375 10.61 -25.03 10.16
CA ASP A 375 9.77 -25.30 8.99
C ASP A 375 9.26 -24.00 8.30
N PHE A 376 9.22 -22.90 9.03
CA PHE A 376 8.66 -21.62 8.57
C PHE A 376 9.74 -20.61 8.14
N TYR A 377 10.93 -20.66 8.71
CA TYR A 377 12.03 -19.75 8.38
C TYR A 377 13.19 -20.43 7.65
N SER A 378 13.89 -19.69 6.79
CA SER A 378 15.05 -20.20 6.07
C SER A 378 16.32 -20.20 6.94
N ARG A 379 16.56 -19.09 7.67
CA ARG A 379 17.72 -18.87 8.54
C ARG A 379 17.32 -18.23 9.86
N LEU A 380 18.24 -18.20 10.82
CA LEU A 380 18.02 -17.50 12.11
C LEU A 380 17.77 -16.01 11.91
N ARG A 381 18.45 -15.33 10.94
CA ARG A 381 18.18 -13.95 10.60
C ARG A 381 16.72 -13.71 10.21
N ASP A 382 16.17 -14.58 9.39
CA ASP A 382 14.78 -14.47 8.91
C ASP A 382 13.79 -14.64 10.07
N GLN A 383 14.08 -15.54 11.00
CA GLN A 383 13.32 -15.71 12.24
C GLN A 383 13.34 -14.43 13.10
N LEU A 384 14.53 -13.86 13.35
CA LEU A 384 14.69 -12.72 14.24
C LEU A 384 13.99 -11.45 13.68
N TRP A 385 14.10 -11.22 12.39
CA TRP A 385 13.41 -10.13 11.71
C TRP A 385 11.89 -10.32 11.71
N TRP A 386 11.42 -11.56 11.50
CA TRP A 386 9.99 -11.85 11.54
C TRP A 386 9.41 -11.71 12.95
N GLU A 387 10.12 -12.17 13.95
CA GLU A 387 9.72 -12.01 15.35
C GLU A 387 9.71 -10.52 15.76
N CYS A 388 10.63 -9.71 15.23
CA CYS A 388 10.58 -8.26 15.37
C CYS A 388 9.32 -7.67 14.71
N LYS A 389 8.95 -8.10 13.51
CA LYS A 389 7.69 -7.72 12.85
C LYS A 389 6.47 -8.10 13.70
N GLU A 390 6.42 -9.35 14.19
CA GLU A 390 5.32 -9.83 15.05
C GLU A 390 5.22 -8.99 16.32
N TRP A 391 6.35 -8.62 16.92
CA TRP A 391 6.41 -7.75 18.09
C TRP A 391 5.79 -6.37 17.82
N PHE A 392 6.10 -5.72 16.71
CA PHE A 392 5.46 -4.48 16.30
C PHE A 392 3.95 -4.63 16.05
N ALA A 393 3.50 -5.78 15.58
CA ALA A 393 2.10 -6.02 15.21
C ALA A 393 1.20 -6.42 16.41
N THR A 394 1.76 -7.04 17.44
CA THR A 394 0.98 -7.68 18.52
C THR A 394 1.15 -7.02 19.87
N GLU A 395 2.25 -6.30 20.08
CA GLU A 395 2.56 -5.66 21.35
C GLU A 395 2.27 -4.15 21.31
N ASN A 396 2.10 -3.55 22.46
CA ASN A 396 1.99 -2.09 22.60
C ASN A 396 3.40 -1.48 22.61
N VAL A 397 4.04 -1.44 21.42
CA VAL A 397 5.46 -1.12 21.26
C VAL A 397 5.75 0.37 21.40
N CYS A 398 6.90 0.69 22.05
CA CYS A 398 7.50 2.02 22.05
C CYS A 398 8.96 1.95 21.59
N ILE A 399 9.34 2.80 20.65
CA ILE A 399 10.73 2.98 20.22
C ILE A 399 11.11 4.46 20.25
N PRO A 400 12.39 4.81 20.48
CA PRO A 400 12.84 6.20 20.39
C PRO A 400 12.71 6.72 18.95
N ASN A 401 12.47 8.02 18.80
CA ASN A 401 12.49 8.70 17.52
C ASN A 401 13.95 8.85 17.01
N ASN A 402 14.57 7.72 16.67
CA ASN A 402 15.91 7.65 16.10
C ASN A 402 15.80 7.47 14.58
N GLU A 403 16.23 8.49 13.83
CA GLU A 403 16.07 8.50 12.35
C GLU A 403 16.70 7.31 11.65
N ASP A 404 17.89 6.88 12.09
CA ASP A 404 18.59 5.72 11.49
C ASP A 404 17.81 4.42 11.78
N LEU A 405 17.39 4.17 13.04
CA LEU A 405 16.61 3.00 13.40
C LEU A 405 15.28 2.94 12.64
N VAL A 406 14.53 4.05 12.62
CA VAL A 406 13.23 4.15 11.91
C VAL A 406 13.40 3.87 10.43
N LYS A 407 14.37 4.50 9.80
CA LYS A 407 14.68 4.30 8.38
C LYS A 407 15.05 2.85 8.08
N GLU A 408 15.90 2.25 8.89
CA GLU A 408 16.41 0.90 8.69
C GLU A 408 15.36 -0.19 8.92
N LEU A 409 14.42 0.00 9.86
CA LEU A 409 13.28 -0.90 10.07
C LEU A 409 12.37 -1.02 8.84
N LEU A 410 12.32 0.02 8.01
CA LEU A 410 11.47 0.10 6.83
C LEU A 410 12.15 -0.44 5.56
N LEU A 411 13.47 -0.75 5.60
CA LEU A 411 14.22 -1.15 4.42
C LEU A 411 13.92 -2.57 3.93
N PRO A 412 13.91 -3.62 4.79
CA PRO A 412 13.84 -4.99 4.32
C PRO A 412 12.50 -5.35 3.70
N THR A 413 12.56 -6.11 2.63
CA THR A 413 11.44 -6.87 2.08
C THR A 413 11.61 -8.35 2.42
N TYR A 414 10.60 -9.16 2.09
CA TYR A 414 10.68 -10.61 2.26
C TYR A 414 10.01 -11.33 1.08
N GLU A 415 10.39 -12.57 0.90
CA GLU A 415 9.79 -13.49 -0.06
C GLU A 415 9.47 -14.83 0.63
N SER A 416 8.53 -15.57 0.08
CA SER A 416 8.28 -16.96 0.47
C SER A 416 8.89 -17.86 -0.59
N GLU A 417 9.95 -18.59 -0.23
CA GLU A 417 10.64 -19.53 -1.09
C GLU A 417 10.46 -20.95 -0.54
N SER A 418 9.84 -21.84 -1.31
CA SER A 418 9.55 -23.23 -0.90
C SER A 418 8.79 -23.33 0.42
N GLY A 419 7.87 -22.40 0.68
CA GLY A 419 7.07 -22.34 1.89
C GLY A 419 7.78 -21.77 3.12
N LYS A 420 9.02 -21.27 2.97
CA LYS A 420 9.80 -20.65 4.05
C LYS A 420 9.95 -19.15 3.80
N ILE A 421 9.86 -18.39 4.88
CA ILE A 421 10.12 -16.96 4.87
C ILE A 421 11.62 -16.71 4.73
N LYS A 422 11.96 -15.80 3.83
CA LYS A 422 13.32 -15.34 3.56
C LYS A 422 13.34 -13.83 3.45
N VAL A 423 14.01 -13.19 4.39
CA VAL A 423 14.16 -11.73 4.43
C VAL A 423 15.25 -11.30 3.45
N GLU A 424 15.07 -10.17 2.79
CA GLU A 424 16.02 -9.59 1.83
C GLU A 424 17.44 -9.56 2.39
N LYS A 425 18.41 -9.97 1.57
CA LYS A 425 19.81 -10.02 1.99
C LYS A 425 20.39 -8.63 2.21
N LYS A 426 21.23 -8.46 3.24
CA LYS A 426 21.93 -7.19 3.55
C LYS A 426 22.67 -6.60 2.32
N ALA A 427 23.25 -7.45 1.49
CA ALA A 427 23.95 -7.03 0.26
C ALA A 427 23.00 -6.45 -0.80
N ASP A 428 21.78 -6.98 -0.92
CA ASP A 428 20.80 -6.51 -1.89
C ASP A 428 20.15 -5.20 -1.40
N MET A 429 19.88 -5.08 -0.09
CA MET A 429 19.48 -3.81 0.53
C MET A 429 20.52 -2.71 0.32
N LYS A 430 21.82 -3.00 0.56
CA LYS A 430 22.92 -2.03 0.33
C LYS A 430 22.95 -1.54 -1.13
N LYS A 431 22.71 -2.41 -2.12
CA LYS A 431 22.61 -2.01 -3.53
C LYS A 431 21.39 -1.11 -3.79
N ARG A 432 20.22 -1.49 -3.27
CA ARG A 432 18.96 -0.76 -3.47
C ARG A 432 18.97 0.62 -2.79
N PHE A 433 19.62 0.75 -1.65
CA PHE A 433 19.65 1.98 -0.85
C PHE A 433 21.03 2.68 -0.82
N LYS A 434 21.80 2.58 -1.91
CA LYS A 434 23.06 3.31 -2.10
C LYS A 434 24.05 3.17 -0.93
N GLY A 435 24.21 1.96 -0.43
CA GLY A 435 25.19 1.62 0.61
C GLY A 435 24.66 1.67 2.04
N VAL A 436 23.40 1.98 2.28
CA VAL A 436 22.81 1.95 3.63
C VAL A 436 22.69 0.51 4.11
N SER A 437 23.20 0.24 5.32
CA SER A 437 23.11 -1.05 6.03
C SER A 437 22.10 -0.93 7.17
N PRO A 438 21.30 -1.94 7.47
CA PRO A 438 20.31 -1.90 8.54
C PRO A 438 20.91 -2.25 9.93
N ASP A 439 22.03 -1.61 10.29
CA ASP A 439 22.83 -1.96 11.48
C ASP A 439 22.05 -1.74 12.80
N HIS A 440 21.23 -0.66 12.89
CA HIS A 440 20.39 -0.37 14.07
C HIS A 440 19.22 -1.37 14.16
N ALA A 441 18.60 -1.68 13.04
CA ALA A 441 17.50 -2.62 12.98
C ALA A 441 18.00 -4.06 13.18
N ASP A 442 19.16 -4.47 12.63
CA ASP A 442 19.78 -5.77 12.89
C ASP A 442 20.11 -5.92 14.39
N ALA A 443 20.64 -4.85 15.05
CA ALA A 443 20.89 -4.86 16.50
C ALA A 443 19.59 -5.03 17.31
N LEU A 444 18.48 -4.38 16.92
CA LEU A 444 17.17 -4.62 17.55
C LEU A 444 16.72 -6.07 17.36
N CYS A 445 16.83 -6.61 16.15
CA CYS A 445 16.46 -7.99 15.84
C CYS A 445 17.25 -9.02 16.66
N LEU A 446 18.51 -8.78 16.98
CA LEU A 446 19.32 -9.64 17.84
C LEU A 446 18.73 -9.81 19.23
N THR A 447 17.96 -8.85 19.76
CA THR A 447 17.31 -8.97 21.06
C THR A 447 16.26 -10.08 21.11
N PHE A 448 15.77 -10.57 19.98
CA PHE A 448 14.83 -11.68 19.85
C PHE A 448 15.54 -13.06 19.82
N ALA A 449 16.87 -13.12 19.83
CA ALA A 449 17.61 -14.38 19.90
C ALA A 449 17.40 -15.16 21.21
N ILE A 450 16.80 -14.51 22.21
CA ILE A 450 16.43 -15.09 23.50
C ILE A 450 14.92 -14.94 23.70
N SER A 451 14.26 -16.02 24.14
CA SER A 451 12.87 -15.96 24.58
C SER A 451 12.84 -15.50 26.05
N PRO A 452 12.25 -14.33 26.36
CA PRO A 452 12.18 -13.81 27.76
C PRO A 452 11.47 -14.78 28.71
N THR A 453 10.43 -15.45 28.23
CA THR A 453 9.59 -16.37 29.04
C THR A 453 10.35 -17.61 29.53
N ARG A 454 11.37 -18.10 28.82
CA ARG A 454 12.21 -19.22 29.28
C ARG A 454 13.13 -18.83 30.43
N TYR A 455 13.42 -17.55 30.59
CA TYR A 455 14.27 -17.06 31.67
C TYR A 455 13.45 -16.64 32.90
N ALA A 456 12.23 -16.16 32.75
CA ALA A 456 11.33 -15.87 33.85
C ALA A 456 11.02 -17.13 34.71
N SER A 457 10.93 -18.32 34.08
CA SER A 457 10.70 -19.59 34.80
C SER A 457 11.93 -20.14 35.53
N LYS A 458 13.14 -19.65 35.26
CA LYS A 458 14.37 -20.06 35.98
C LYS A 458 14.66 -19.22 37.22
N TYR A 459 14.04 -18.06 37.34
CA TYR A 459 14.08 -17.20 38.54
C TYR A 459 12.69 -17.19 39.17
N GLU A 460 12.23 -18.36 39.65
CA GLU A 460 11.25 -18.39 40.73
C GLU A 460 11.89 -17.67 41.89
N TRP A 461 11.46 -16.44 42.13
CA TRP A 461 11.81 -15.67 43.31
C TRP A 461 11.31 -16.46 44.51
N THR A 462 12.18 -17.14 45.23
CA THR A 462 11.91 -17.60 46.55
C THR A 462 11.92 -16.37 47.46
N PRO A 463 10.78 -16.03 48.10
CA PRO A 463 10.77 -14.93 49.04
C PRO A 463 11.87 -15.20 50.12
N PRO A 464 12.58 -14.15 50.57
CA PRO A 464 13.55 -14.34 51.65
C PRO A 464 12.80 -15.00 52.82
N VAL A 465 13.38 -16.08 53.34
CA VAL A 465 12.85 -16.78 54.52
C VAL A 465 12.70 -15.73 55.61
N ASP A 466 11.49 -15.49 56.07
CA ASP A 466 11.23 -14.58 57.17
C ASP A 466 11.81 -15.22 58.44
N LEU A 467 13.01 -14.80 58.80
CA LEU A 467 13.73 -15.31 59.97
C LEU A 467 13.02 -14.99 61.32
N ARG A 468 11.93 -14.22 61.30
CA ARG A 468 11.11 -13.93 62.49
C ARG A 468 10.27 -15.10 62.94
N GLN A 469 10.29 -16.25 62.27
CA GLN A 469 9.63 -17.47 62.68
C GLN A 469 10.52 -18.37 63.60
N TYR A 470 11.72 -17.94 63.89
CA TYR A 470 12.69 -18.70 64.70
C TYR A 470 13.18 -17.94 65.93
N GLU A 471 12.45 -16.91 66.42
CA GLU A 471 12.60 -16.31 67.76
C GLU A 471 11.50 -16.77 68.69
#